data_0fd5dd41162b9c9fe27941f655199b3c
#
_entry.id   0fd5dd41162b9c9fe27941f655199b3c
#
_cell.length_a   1.000
_cell.length_b   1.000
_cell.length_c   1.000
_cell.angle_alpha   90.00
_cell.angle_beta   90.00
_cell.angle_gamma   90.00
#
_symmetry.space_group_name_H-M   'P 1'
#
loop_
_entity.id
_entity.type
_entity.pdbx_description
1 polymer ?
#
loop_
_entity_poly.entity_id
_entity_poly.type
_entity_poly.pdbx_seq_one_letter_code
_entity_poly.pdbx_strand_id
1 'polypeptide(L)'
;MIELAPKKTEAEDESGRSYTKYVDPNKAGVLAKYPKAVQDEIKLMEAAQGQAPSSVFTFADSSAAEEDYSQYTVRGHYTKNGILATYFKVMMWFGRAHFLIADNAAKVLPVGEKTASDAIALTANMQPIALLITEVINKNPSLYTQWQNIFDPITALIGLSDDLSFYEVLPIWKEFNVNDFGAWSSDKKNLHDFMKKAHEKCAPPAIAGLSVLYAAAEEDSEGNNKQPMGWRLFGQRFTYDSFIHHLVSSPRLYGRQMVSGMDIMKAFGSKAADGFLAEDYKRFPAMQPILNSLAEEISADPGRAFGKTYYGSVLNEIATQARFEQGSGFYFTESPAWTVKALNSAHGSWAELRHDTILYVKQSYAEMGGAAYEPTFRTEPIPKMIHYIEPNLAFWKNAVNSTKLLTALFKHFNMIQEYDLQKLQELTDLCVKASEIVELEIKDKPVSAEDNIWISTIPRKLSHVILVGIDSAGDGAYFDNDDMVKMALVADVFTNAETNTVLETAVGTPYRIYVPLNDGQGGKRIAVGYCFNYYEFPHPISDRLTDEKWKERVYADPAENLEDFKPEWSKGIALPAEGSF
;
A
#
# COMPACT_ATOMS: atom_id res chain seq x y z
N MET A 1 6.47 18.51 -14.46
CA MET A 1 6.89 17.93 -13.15
C MET A 1 8.34 17.42 -13.17
N ILE A 2 8.72 16.48 -14.05
CA ILE A 2 10.10 15.92 -14.05
C ILE A 2 11.18 17.01 -14.23
N GLU A 3 10.97 18.01 -15.12
CA GLU A 3 11.88 19.15 -15.25
C GLU A 3 11.89 20.09 -14.02
N LEU A 4 10.93 19.94 -13.11
CA LEU A 4 10.84 20.69 -11.85
C LEU A 4 11.49 19.94 -10.67
N ALA A 5 11.96 18.71 -10.89
CA ALA A 5 12.71 17.98 -9.86
C ALA A 5 14.06 18.63 -9.60
N PRO A 6 14.54 18.63 -8.36
CA PRO A 6 15.90 19.04 -8.06
C PRO A 6 16.93 18.25 -8.86
N LYS A 7 17.96 18.93 -9.36
CA LYS A 7 19.01 18.30 -10.15
C LYS A 7 20.21 17.97 -9.29
N LYS A 8 20.71 16.75 -9.41
CA LYS A 8 21.97 16.34 -8.80
C LYS A 8 23.13 17.10 -9.46
N THR A 9 23.94 17.77 -8.65
CA THR A 9 25.17 18.46 -9.08
C THR A 9 26.28 18.10 -8.12
N GLU A 10 27.50 18.02 -8.63
CA GLU A 10 28.68 17.89 -7.79
C GLU A 10 29.12 19.28 -7.33
N ALA A 11 29.48 19.40 -6.07
CA ALA A 11 30.06 20.59 -5.48
C ALA A 11 31.28 20.19 -4.64
N GLU A 12 32.19 21.11 -4.40
CA GLU A 12 33.34 20.90 -3.52
C GLU A 12 33.18 21.75 -2.25
N ASP A 13 33.55 21.20 -1.11
CA ASP A 13 33.61 21.92 0.15
C ASP A 13 34.89 22.75 0.24
N GLU A 14 35.02 23.55 1.29
CA GLU A 14 36.20 24.41 1.53
C GLU A 14 37.53 23.64 1.68
N SER A 15 37.44 22.31 1.89
CA SER A 15 38.59 21.40 1.97
C SER A 15 38.93 20.71 0.65
N GLY A 16 38.15 20.97 -0.43
CA GLY A 16 38.32 20.37 -1.75
C GLY A 16 37.72 18.95 -1.84
N ARG A 17 36.84 18.56 -0.93
CA ARG A 17 36.12 17.28 -1.01
C ARG A 17 34.85 17.45 -1.85
N SER A 18 34.70 16.60 -2.86
CA SER A 18 33.47 16.55 -3.67
C SER A 18 32.30 16.00 -2.85
N TYR A 19 31.17 16.67 -2.93
CA TYR A 19 29.89 16.21 -2.39
C TYR A 19 28.77 16.44 -3.38
N THR A 20 27.72 15.65 -3.27
CA THR A 20 26.52 15.81 -4.07
C THR A 20 25.62 16.89 -3.48
N LYS A 21 25.24 17.87 -4.31
CA LYS A 21 24.25 18.89 -3.98
C LYS A 21 23.04 18.78 -4.90
N TYR A 22 21.86 18.95 -4.34
CA TYR A 22 20.62 19.07 -5.11
C TYR A 22 20.27 20.54 -5.29
N VAL A 23 20.07 20.96 -6.53
CA VAL A 23 19.75 22.35 -6.90
C VAL A 23 18.36 22.39 -7.50
N ASP A 24 17.48 23.18 -6.90
CA ASP A 24 16.16 23.43 -7.42
C ASP A 24 16.20 24.16 -8.77
N PRO A 25 15.44 23.71 -9.76
CA PRO A 25 15.34 24.39 -11.04
C PRO A 25 14.60 25.72 -10.90
N ASN A 26 14.83 26.64 -11.85
CA ASN A 26 13.99 27.83 -11.98
C ASN A 26 12.57 27.42 -12.41
N LYS A 27 11.70 27.14 -11.44
CA LYS A 27 10.32 26.65 -11.66
C LYS A 27 9.55 27.54 -12.64
N ALA A 28 9.60 28.86 -12.48
CA ALA A 28 8.90 29.80 -13.34
C ALA A 28 9.38 29.73 -14.80
N GLY A 29 10.70 29.64 -15.00
CA GLY A 29 11.29 29.53 -16.34
C GLY A 29 11.02 28.18 -17.01
N VAL A 30 10.92 27.11 -16.22
CA VAL A 30 10.51 25.79 -16.73
C VAL A 30 9.04 25.80 -17.13
N LEU A 31 8.15 26.25 -16.26
CA LEU A 31 6.70 26.27 -16.50
C LEU A 31 6.32 27.13 -17.69
N ALA A 32 7.00 28.25 -17.90
CA ALA A 32 6.72 29.17 -19.03
C ALA A 32 6.87 28.51 -20.42
N LYS A 33 7.53 27.35 -20.52
CA LYS A 33 7.68 26.61 -21.79
C LYS A 33 6.43 25.82 -22.17
N TYR A 34 5.49 25.61 -21.26
CA TYR A 34 4.33 24.73 -21.43
C TYR A 34 3.03 25.51 -21.60
N PRO A 35 2.00 24.92 -22.24
CA PRO A 35 0.68 25.53 -22.33
C PRO A 35 0.11 25.92 -20.97
N LYS A 36 -0.73 26.98 -20.95
CA LYS A 36 -1.32 27.51 -19.72
C LYS A 36 -2.07 26.45 -18.90
N ALA A 37 -2.83 25.58 -19.55
CA ALA A 37 -3.56 24.48 -18.89
C ALA A 37 -2.60 23.55 -18.11
N VAL A 38 -1.44 23.19 -18.69
CA VAL A 38 -0.43 22.37 -18.03
C VAL A 38 0.19 23.09 -16.83
N GLN A 39 0.45 24.40 -16.98
CA GLN A 39 0.96 25.21 -15.88
C GLN A 39 0.00 25.26 -14.69
N ASP A 40 -1.29 25.41 -14.97
CA ASP A 40 -2.32 25.54 -13.95
C ASP A 40 -2.60 24.17 -13.28
N GLU A 41 -2.60 23.08 -14.04
CA GLU A 41 -2.70 21.72 -13.48
C GLU A 41 -1.54 21.43 -12.50
N ILE A 42 -0.29 21.78 -12.89
CA ILE A 42 0.87 21.60 -12.01
C ILE A 42 0.73 22.42 -10.72
N LYS A 43 0.17 23.64 -10.78
CA LYS A 43 -0.09 24.43 -9.56
C LYS A 43 -1.10 23.79 -8.63
N LEU A 44 -2.18 23.20 -9.18
CA LEU A 44 -3.16 22.46 -8.39
C LEU A 44 -2.52 21.24 -7.72
N MET A 45 -1.72 20.46 -8.46
CA MET A 45 -0.95 19.34 -7.91
C MET A 45 0.06 19.78 -6.83
N GLU A 46 0.69 20.95 -7.00
CA GLU A 46 1.63 21.49 -5.99
C GLU A 46 0.92 22.00 -4.75
N ALA A 47 -0.27 22.59 -4.91
CA ALA A 47 -1.09 23.06 -3.81
C ALA A 47 -1.64 21.91 -2.96
N ALA A 48 -1.90 20.76 -3.59
CA ALA A 48 -2.38 19.52 -2.95
C ALA A 48 -3.62 19.75 -2.04
N GLN A 49 -4.60 20.56 -2.51
CA GLN A 49 -5.72 20.96 -1.68
C GLN A 49 -7.07 20.52 -2.27
N GLY A 50 -7.70 19.56 -1.59
CA GLY A 50 -9.10 19.18 -1.79
C GLY A 50 -9.50 18.90 -3.24
N GLN A 51 -10.81 18.92 -3.48
CA GLN A 51 -11.38 18.77 -4.82
C GLN A 51 -11.35 20.10 -5.56
N ALA A 52 -10.92 20.09 -6.83
CA ALA A 52 -10.94 21.25 -7.70
C ALA A 52 -11.07 20.84 -9.18
N PRO A 53 -11.59 21.73 -10.04
CA PRO A 53 -11.67 21.50 -11.47
C PRO A 53 -10.26 21.32 -12.09
N SER A 54 -10.05 20.23 -12.82
CA SER A 54 -8.80 20.00 -13.58
C SER A 54 -8.64 21.01 -14.71
N SER A 55 -7.44 21.50 -14.90
CA SER A 55 -7.10 22.39 -16.02
C SER A 55 -6.83 21.64 -17.31
N VAL A 56 -6.65 20.31 -17.26
CA VAL A 56 -6.31 19.45 -18.41
C VAL A 56 -7.48 18.60 -18.86
N PHE A 57 -8.23 18.03 -17.92
CA PHE A 57 -9.37 17.18 -18.22
C PHE A 57 -10.66 18.00 -18.27
N THR A 58 -11.18 18.22 -19.47
CA THR A 58 -12.39 19.00 -19.70
C THR A 58 -13.43 18.19 -20.48
N PHE A 59 -14.70 18.47 -20.24
CA PHE A 59 -15.81 17.97 -21.05
C PHE A 59 -15.88 18.67 -22.40
N ALA A 60 -16.70 18.14 -23.32
CA ALA A 60 -16.87 18.71 -24.66
C ALA A 60 -17.46 20.14 -24.64
N ASP A 61 -18.22 20.49 -23.63
CA ASP A 61 -18.75 21.84 -23.40
C ASP A 61 -17.74 22.80 -22.74
N SER A 62 -16.47 22.36 -22.61
CA SER A 62 -15.37 23.05 -21.94
C SER A 62 -15.52 23.17 -20.40
N SER A 63 -16.52 22.53 -19.78
CA SER A 63 -16.55 22.38 -18.34
C SER A 63 -15.41 21.46 -17.88
N ALA A 64 -14.83 21.74 -16.73
CA ALA A 64 -13.71 20.98 -16.21
C ALA A 64 -14.19 19.73 -15.43
N ALA A 65 -13.37 18.68 -15.48
CA ALA A 65 -13.53 17.50 -14.62
C ALA A 65 -12.99 17.78 -13.22
N GLU A 66 -13.70 17.34 -12.20
CA GLU A 66 -13.23 17.45 -10.81
C GLU A 66 -12.14 16.42 -10.52
N GLU A 67 -11.07 16.83 -9.83
CA GLU A 67 -10.00 15.98 -9.33
C GLU A 67 -9.77 16.24 -7.83
N ASP A 68 -9.44 15.19 -7.08
CA ASP A 68 -9.06 15.31 -5.67
C ASP A 68 -7.54 15.57 -5.56
N TYR A 69 -7.17 16.84 -5.53
CA TYR A 69 -5.78 17.25 -5.40
C TYR A 69 -5.17 16.98 -4.02
N SER A 70 -5.96 16.65 -2.98
CA SER A 70 -5.41 16.22 -1.69
C SER A 70 -4.56 14.95 -1.81
N GLN A 71 -4.80 14.15 -2.84
CA GLN A 71 -4.00 12.96 -3.17
C GLN A 71 -2.54 13.27 -3.51
N TYR A 72 -2.24 14.49 -3.95
CA TYR A 72 -0.87 14.93 -4.28
C TYR A 72 -0.09 15.44 -3.07
N THR A 73 -0.67 15.39 -1.87
CA THR A 73 0.06 15.58 -0.61
C THR A 73 1.14 14.51 -0.51
N VAL A 74 2.40 14.96 -0.58
CA VAL A 74 3.55 14.05 -0.49
C VAL A 74 3.64 13.52 0.94
N ARG A 75 3.78 12.19 1.09
CA ARG A 75 3.75 11.53 2.39
C ARG A 75 4.54 10.22 2.37
N GLY A 76 4.62 9.53 3.50
CA GLY A 76 5.47 8.36 3.66
C GLY A 76 6.94 8.69 3.34
N HIS A 77 7.70 7.72 2.93
CA HIS A 77 9.12 7.87 2.59
C HIS A 77 9.39 8.84 1.42
N TYR A 78 8.36 9.30 0.69
CA TYR A 78 8.52 10.28 -0.40
C TYR A 78 8.74 11.72 0.09
N THR A 79 8.57 12.00 1.39
CA THR A 79 8.90 13.31 1.99
C THR A 79 10.41 13.55 2.13
N LYS A 80 11.24 12.52 2.06
CA LYS A 80 12.68 12.54 2.36
C LYS A 80 13.49 13.51 1.50
N ASN A 81 13.12 13.72 0.25
CA ASN A 81 13.80 14.69 -0.62
C ASN A 81 12.91 15.13 -1.78
N GLY A 82 13.30 16.23 -2.45
CA GLY A 82 12.53 16.82 -3.54
C GLY A 82 12.44 15.95 -4.80
N ILE A 83 13.34 14.99 -5.01
CA ILE A 83 13.25 14.05 -6.14
C ILE A 83 12.13 13.03 -5.86
N LEU A 84 12.11 12.44 -4.68
CA LEU A 84 11.05 11.51 -4.25
C LEU A 84 9.69 12.21 -4.23
N ALA A 85 9.63 13.44 -3.71
CA ALA A 85 8.41 14.24 -3.70
C ALA A 85 7.90 14.53 -5.13
N THR A 86 8.79 14.81 -6.08
CA THR A 86 8.41 14.99 -7.48
C THR A 86 7.96 13.68 -8.11
N TYR A 87 8.68 12.60 -7.84
CA TYR A 87 8.32 11.27 -8.32
C TYR A 87 6.92 10.86 -7.83
N PHE A 88 6.64 11.07 -6.55
CA PHE A 88 5.32 10.82 -5.96
C PHE A 88 4.21 11.53 -6.74
N LYS A 89 4.34 12.84 -6.95
CA LYS A 89 3.32 13.63 -7.66
C LYS A 89 3.14 13.18 -9.12
N VAL A 90 4.23 12.85 -9.81
CA VAL A 90 4.20 12.36 -11.20
C VAL A 90 3.50 11.02 -11.31
N MET A 91 3.88 10.07 -10.46
CA MET A 91 3.28 8.73 -10.47
C MET A 91 1.83 8.75 -9.98
N MET A 92 1.51 9.59 -8.99
CA MET A 92 0.13 9.80 -8.54
C MET A 92 -0.73 10.32 -9.71
N TRP A 93 -0.24 11.30 -10.47
CA TRP A 93 -0.98 11.82 -11.61
C TRP A 93 -1.20 10.76 -12.68
N PHE A 94 -0.18 9.98 -13.05
CA PHE A 94 -0.32 8.89 -14.02
C PHE A 94 -1.20 7.73 -13.53
N GLY A 95 -1.20 7.49 -12.23
CA GLY A 95 -2.07 6.48 -11.61
C GLY A 95 -3.52 6.94 -11.51
N ARG A 96 -3.79 8.25 -11.47
CA ARG A 96 -5.13 8.84 -11.36
C ARG A 96 -5.69 9.31 -12.70
N ALA A 97 -4.84 9.74 -13.62
CA ALA A 97 -5.25 10.17 -14.96
C ALA A 97 -5.94 9.03 -15.71
N HIS A 98 -7.27 9.02 -15.67
CA HIS A 98 -8.13 7.95 -16.14
C HIS A 98 -8.75 8.33 -17.48
N PHE A 99 -8.25 7.72 -18.56
CA PHE A 99 -8.77 7.91 -19.91
C PHE A 99 -9.86 6.87 -20.17
N LEU A 100 -11.10 7.28 -20.07
CA LEU A 100 -12.24 6.38 -20.22
C LEU A 100 -12.35 5.74 -21.59
N ILE A 101 -12.70 4.44 -21.57
CA ILE A 101 -13.02 3.62 -22.73
C ILE A 101 -14.34 2.89 -22.43
N ALA A 102 -15.41 3.62 -22.17
CA ALA A 102 -16.72 3.03 -21.91
C ALA A 102 -17.49 2.79 -23.22
N ASP A 103 -18.03 1.59 -23.40
CA ASP A 103 -18.89 1.28 -24.56
C ASP A 103 -20.23 2.01 -24.48
N ASN A 104 -20.77 2.12 -23.28
CA ASN A 104 -22.06 2.75 -23.05
C ASN A 104 -21.93 3.82 -21.97
N ALA A 105 -21.46 5.00 -22.37
CA ALA A 105 -21.32 6.14 -21.48
C ALA A 105 -22.67 6.58 -20.83
N ALA A 106 -23.81 6.20 -21.42
CA ALA A 106 -25.13 6.46 -20.83
C ALA A 106 -25.38 5.66 -19.54
N LYS A 107 -24.60 4.61 -19.27
CA LYS A 107 -24.64 3.83 -18.01
C LYS A 107 -23.65 4.29 -16.99
N VAL A 108 -22.76 5.21 -17.34
CA VAL A 108 -21.78 5.80 -16.41
C VAL A 108 -22.36 7.12 -15.94
N LEU A 109 -22.91 7.14 -14.73
CA LEU A 109 -23.45 8.36 -14.15
C LEU A 109 -22.31 9.13 -13.47
N PRO A 110 -22.13 10.43 -13.81
CA PRO A 110 -21.16 11.28 -13.13
C PRO A 110 -21.59 11.58 -11.69
N VAL A 111 -20.61 11.83 -10.82
CA VAL A 111 -20.85 12.30 -9.46
C VAL A 111 -21.40 13.74 -9.53
N GLY A 112 -22.49 14.01 -8.83
CA GLY A 112 -23.12 15.32 -8.78
C GLY A 112 -24.22 15.57 -9.83
N GLU A 113 -24.43 16.83 -10.22
CA GLU A 113 -25.53 17.25 -11.13
C GLU A 113 -25.28 16.97 -12.63
N LYS A 114 -24.19 16.31 -12.98
CA LYS A 114 -23.79 16.05 -14.38
C LYS A 114 -24.64 14.93 -14.99
N THR A 115 -24.89 15.04 -16.28
CA THR A 115 -25.78 14.14 -17.02
C THR A 115 -25.02 13.01 -17.75
N ALA A 116 -25.75 11.97 -18.17
CA ALA A 116 -25.19 10.93 -19.05
C ALA A 116 -24.59 11.51 -20.35
N SER A 117 -25.13 12.63 -20.83
CA SER A 117 -24.61 13.36 -22.01
C SER A 117 -23.19 13.89 -21.77
N ASP A 118 -22.89 14.36 -20.55
CA ASP A 118 -21.57 14.90 -20.19
C ASP A 118 -20.55 13.78 -20.10
N ALA A 119 -20.94 12.60 -19.60
CA ALA A 119 -20.09 11.42 -19.56
C ALA A 119 -19.72 10.92 -20.98
N ILE A 120 -20.69 10.93 -21.93
CA ILE A 120 -20.44 10.60 -23.35
C ILE A 120 -19.45 11.59 -23.95
N ALA A 121 -19.63 12.89 -23.68
CA ALA A 121 -18.77 13.95 -24.18
C ALA A 121 -17.33 13.78 -23.64
N LEU A 122 -17.17 13.47 -22.35
CA LEU A 122 -15.88 13.24 -21.75
C LEU A 122 -15.14 12.05 -22.38
N THR A 123 -15.81 10.92 -22.55
CA THR A 123 -15.24 9.72 -23.17
C THR A 123 -14.76 10.04 -24.60
N ALA A 124 -15.54 10.77 -25.37
CA ALA A 124 -15.20 11.16 -26.75
C ALA A 124 -13.95 12.06 -26.82
N ASN A 125 -13.62 12.81 -25.77
CA ASN A 125 -12.43 13.64 -25.73
C ASN A 125 -11.19 12.89 -25.20
N MET A 126 -11.36 12.01 -24.23
CA MET A 126 -10.24 11.33 -23.56
C MET A 126 -9.71 10.12 -24.34
N GLN A 127 -10.59 9.36 -24.98
CA GLN A 127 -10.20 8.16 -25.73
C GLN A 127 -9.19 8.44 -26.85
N PRO A 128 -9.35 9.47 -27.71
CA PRO A 128 -8.35 9.79 -28.72
C PRO A 128 -6.98 10.11 -28.13
N ILE A 129 -6.92 10.73 -26.94
CA ILE A 129 -5.65 11.03 -26.27
C ILE A 129 -4.96 9.71 -25.84
N ALA A 130 -5.68 8.79 -25.20
CA ALA A 130 -5.15 7.48 -24.83
C ALA A 130 -4.63 6.70 -26.04
N LEU A 131 -5.40 6.70 -27.13
CA LEU A 131 -5.02 6.02 -28.39
C LEU A 131 -3.85 6.70 -29.08
N LEU A 132 -3.74 8.04 -29.01
CA LEU A 132 -2.58 8.77 -29.52
C LEU A 132 -1.30 8.39 -28.75
N ILE A 133 -1.37 8.34 -27.45
CA ILE A 133 -0.23 7.90 -26.60
C ILE A 133 0.14 6.45 -26.96
N THR A 134 -0.86 5.57 -27.11
CA THR A 134 -0.66 4.18 -27.53
C THR A 134 0.03 4.10 -28.88
N GLU A 135 -0.38 4.91 -29.85
CA GLU A 135 0.23 4.95 -31.19
C GLU A 135 1.67 5.47 -31.16
N VAL A 136 1.93 6.52 -30.37
CA VAL A 136 3.30 7.05 -30.18
C VAL A 136 4.22 5.98 -29.61
N ILE A 137 3.77 5.25 -28.62
CA ILE A 137 4.56 4.15 -28.00
C ILE A 137 4.71 2.97 -28.97
N ASN A 138 3.64 2.61 -29.69
CA ASN A 138 3.69 1.55 -30.69
C ASN A 138 4.75 1.82 -31.79
N LYS A 139 4.87 3.09 -32.21
CA LYS A 139 5.86 3.51 -33.20
C LYS A 139 7.28 3.70 -32.66
N ASN A 140 7.46 3.67 -31.34
CA ASN A 140 8.74 3.90 -30.68
C ASN A 140 9.09 2.75 -29.71
N PRO A 141 9.65 1.64 -30.19
CA PRO A 141 9.97 0.47 -29.36
C PRO A 141 10.83 0.80 -28.12
N SER A 142 11.70 1.82 -28.21
CA SER A 142 12.51 2.29 -27.08
C SER A 142 11.64 2.86 -25.96
N LEU A 143 10.58 3.61 -26.27
CA LEU A 143 9.65 4.14 -25.26
C LEU A 143 8.85 3.01 -24.61
N TYR A 144 8.44 2.02 -25.40
CA TYR A 144 7.75 0.84 -24.88
C TYR A 144 8.63 0.08 -23.89
N THR A 145 9.90 -0.17 -24.23
CA THR A 145 10.86 -0.81 -23.32
C THR A 145 11.10 0.02 -22.05
N GLN A 146 11.19 1.36 -22.15
CA GLN A 146 11.33 2.21 -20.97
C GLN A 146 10.10 2.15 -20.07
N TRP A 147 8.90 2.12 -20.64
CA TRP A 147 7.67 1.93 -19.88
C TRP A 147 7.65 0.57 -19.18
N GLN A 148 8.02 -0.51 -19.88
CA GLN A 148 8.11 -1.85 -19.29
C GLN A 148 9.10 -1.91 -18.13
N ASN A 149 10.25 -1.25 -18.25
CA ASN A 149 11.29 -1.22 -17.20
C ASN A 149 10.80 -0.59 -15.88
N ILE A 150 9.72 0.20 -15.91
CA ILE A 150 9.06 0.74 -14.72
C ILE A 150 7.85 -0.11 -14.34
N PHE A 151 7.03 -0.48 -15.32
CA PHE A 151 5.73 -1.12 -15.10
C PHE A 151 5.86 -2.56 -14.60
N ASP A 152 6.78 -3.34 -15.18
CA ASP A 152 6.91 -4.77 -14.89
C ASP A 152 7.44 -5.09 -13.49
N PRO A 153 8.47 -4.38 -12.98
CA PRO A 153 8.90 -4.57 -11.59
C PRO A 153 7.79 -4.28 -10.58
N ILE A 154 7.02 -3.19 -10.79
CA ILE A 154 5.89 -2.84 -9.91
C ILE A 154 4.81 -3.92 -9.98
N THR A 155 4.55 -4.45 -11.19
CA THR A 155 3.59 -5.55 -11.39
C THR A 155 4.02 -6.82 -10.66
N ALA A 156 5.29 -7.17 -10.72
CA ALA A 156 5.82 -8.37 -10.07
C ALA A 156 5.85 -8.23 -8.54
N LEU A 157 6.14 -7.03 -8.03
CA LEU A 157 6.17 -6.77 -6.60
C LEU A 157 4.76 -6.66 -6.01
N ILE A 158 3.84 -5.94 -6.66
CA ILE A 158 2.55 -5.57 -6.06
C ILE A 158 1.37 -6.27 -6.71
N GLY A 159 1.30 -6.28 -8.05
CA GLY A 159 0.20 -6.88 -8.78
C GLY A 159 -0.09 -6.19 -10.11
N LEU A 160 -1.05 -6.74 -10.84
CA LEU A 160 -1.52 -6.18 -12.10
C LEU A 160 -2.20 -4.82 -11.88
N SER A 161 -2.15 -3.96 -12.90
CA SER A 161 -3.00 -2.78 -12.95
C SER A 161 -4.47 -3.22 -12.91
N ASP A 162 -5.28 -2.54 -12.12
CA ASP A 162 -6.73 -2.80 -12.08
C ASP A 162 -7.46 -2.16 -13.27
N ASP A 163 -6.89 -1.10 -13.83
CA ASP A 163 -7.33 -0.46 -15.07
C ASP A 163 -6.49 -0.96 -16.26
N LEU A 164 -6.98 -0.74 -17.48
CA LEU A 164 -6.28 -1.13 -18.70
C LEU A 164 -4.92 -0.44 -18.82
N SER A 165 -3.95 -1.20 -19.30
CA SER A 165 -2.60 -0.75 -19.60
C SER A 165 -2.28 -0.91 -21.10
N PHE A 166 -1.03 -0.68 -21.48
CA PHE A 166 -0.59 -0.99 -22.85
C PHE A 166 -0.66 -2.48 -23.19
N TYR A 167 -0.62 -3.36 -22.22
CA TYR A 167 -0.71 -4.80 -22.46
C TYR A 167 -2.07 -5.20 -23.02
N GLU A 168 -3.14 -4.54 -22.61
CA GLU A 168 -4.50 -4.79 -23.08
C GLU A 168 -4.83 -3.94 -24.33
N VAL A 169 -4.50 -2.65 -24.30
CA VAL A 169 -4.93 -1.69 -25.34
C VAL A 169 -4.13 -1.83 -26.62
N LEU A 170 -2.81 -2.04 -26.56
CA LEU A 170 -1.96 -2.10 -27.73
C LEU A 170 -2.29 -3.27 -28.70
N PRO A 171 -2.56 -4.50 -28.25
CA PRO A 171 -3.02 -5.57 -29.14
C PRO A 171 -4.31 -5.22 -29.87
N ILE A 172 -5.29 -4.63 -29.17
CA ILE A 172 -6.57 -4.20 -29.77
C ILE A 172 -6.33 -3.10 -30.80
N TRP A 173 -5.51 -2.10 -30.44
CA TRP A 173 -5.16 -1.01 -31.33
C TRP A 173 -4.55 -1.49 -32.66
N LYS A 174 -3.65 -2.44 -32.60
CA LYS A 174 -3.00 -3.00 -33.79
C LYS A 174 -3.97 -3.66 -34.78
N GLU A 175 -5.13 -4.13 -34.34
CA GLU A 175 -6.14 -4.76 -35.22
C GLU A 175 -6.83 -3.75 -36.15
N PHE A 176 -6.79 -2.46 -35.81
CA PHE A 176 -7.37 -1.40 -36.65
C PHE A 176 -6.47 -0.97 -37.80
N ASN A 177 -5.20 -1.38 -37.85
CA ASN A 177 -4.24 -1.08 -38.92
C ASN A 177 -4.22 0.40 -39.33
N VAL A 178 -4.13 1.30 -38.35
CA VAL A 178 -4.24 2.75 -38.55
C VAL A 178 -3.00 3.31 -39.22
N ASN A 179 -3.16 3.88 -40.45
CA ASN A 179 -2.07 4.55 -41.16
C ASN A 179 -1.99 6.06 -40.83
N ASP A 180 -3.14 6.71 -40.73
CA ASP A 180 -3.29 8.11 -40.37
C ASP A 180 -4.18 8.21 -39.12
N PHE A 181 -3.55 8.52 -37.99
CA PHE A 181 -4.25 8.66 -36.70
C PHE A 181 -5.26 9.81 -36.72
N GLY A 182 -4.92 10.95 -37.35
CA GLY A 182 -5.77 12.13 -37.37
C GLY A 182 -7.07 11.86 -38.15
N ALA A 183 -6.96 11.27 -39.33
CA ALA A 183 -8.12 10.89 -40.13
C ALA A 183 -8.95 9.81 -39.42
N TRP A 184 -8.30 8.80 -38.84
CA TRP A 184 -8.99 7.70 -38.16
C TRP A 184 -9.74 8.18 -36.89
N SER A 185 -9.11 8.98 -36.05
CA SER A 185 -9.68 9.45 -34.78
C SER A 185 -10.77 10.51 -34.94
N SER A 186 -10.81 11.15 -36.11
CA SER A 186 -11.87 12.12 -36.44
C SER A 186 -13.22 11.44 -36.76
N ASP A 187 -13.22 10.16 -37.10
CA ASP A 187 -14.44 9.39 -37.29
C ASP A 187 -14.93 8.76 -36.00
N LYS A 188 -16.04 9.28 -35.46
CA LYS A 188 -16.69 8.77 -34.25
C LYS A 188 -17.03 7.28 -34.32
N LYS A 189 -17.29 6.74 -35.51
CA LYS A 189 -17.56 5.31 -35.70
C LYS A 189 -16.32 4.49 -35.34
N ASN A 190 -15.13 4.90 -35.75
CA ASN A 190 -13.89 4.20 -35.43
C ASN A 190 -13.64 4.17 -33.92
N LEU A 191 -13.88 5.29 -33.22
CA LEU A 191 -13.76 5.38 -31.78
C LEU A 191 -14.75 4.44 -31.05
N HIS A 192 -16.00 4.40 -31.55
CA HIS A 192 -17.02 3.49 -31.02
C HIS A 192 -16.65 2.01 -31.25
N ASP A 193 -16.21 1.67 -32.47
CA ASP A 193 -15.79 0.30 -32.79
C ASP A 193 -14.59 -0.15 -31.92
N PHE A 194 -13.66 0.76 -31.58
CA PHE A 194 -12.59 0.49 -30.64
C PHE A 194 -13.14 0.22 -29.24
N MET A 195 -14.02 1.08 -28.73
CA MET A 195 -14.66 0.90 -27.41
C MET A 195 -15.33 -0.46 -27.29
N LYS A 196 -16.17 -0.79 -28.29
CA LYS A 196 -16.87 -2.07 -28.33
C LYS A 196 -15.89 -3.25 -28.26
N LYS A 197 -14.82 -3.19 -29.03
CA LYS A 197 -13.81 -4.25 -29.07
C LYS A 197 -13.04 -4.37 -27.73
N ALA A 198 -12.76 -3.25 -27.09
CA ALA A 198 -12.16 -3.23 -25.75
C ALA A 198 -13.07 -3.90 -24.72
N HIS A 199 -14.38 -3.60 -24.73
CA HIS A 199 -15.36 -4.26 -23.85
C HIS A 199 -15.52 -5.77 -24.12
N GLU A 200 -15.40 -6.19 -25.37
CA GLU A 200 -15.46 -7.61 -25.72
C GLU A 200 -14.24 -8.40 -25.26
N LYS A 201 -13.07 -7.76 -25.15
CA LYS A 201 -11.77 -8.42 -24.90
C LYS A 201 -11.20 -8.21 -23.50
N CYS A 202 -11.63 -7.19 -22.80
CA CYS A 202 -11.09 -6.80 -21.51
C CYS A 202 -12.15 -6.84 -20.42
N ALA A 203 -11.72 -7.11 -19.18
CA ALA A 203 -12.58 -7.01 -18.03
C ALA A 203 -12.57 -5.57 -17.48
N PRO A 204 -13.69 -5.11 -16.90
CA PRO A 204 -13.72 -3.84 -16.15
C PRO A 204 -12.87 -3.97 -14.88
N PRO A 205 -12.45 -2.82 -14.28
CA PRO A 205 -11.71 -2.84 -13.02
C PRO A 205 -12.53 -3.48 -11.90
N ALA A 206 -11.86 -4.21 -11.02
CA ALA A 206 -12.50 -4.91 -9.90
C ALA A 206 -12.78 -3.97 -8.71
N ILE A 207 -11.95 -2.95 -8.54
CA ILE A 207 -12.10 -1.94 -7.49
C ILE A 207 -12.61 -0.64 -8.12
N ALA A 208 -13.68 -0.07 -7.56
CA ALA A 208 -14.12 1.26 -7.94
C ALA A 208 -13.04 2.27 -7.55
N GLY A 209 -12.21 2.63 -8.52
CA GLY A 209 -11.34 3.78 -8.39
C GLY A 209 -12.19 5.03 -8.63
N LEU A 210 -12.33 5.88 -7.63
CA LEU A 210 -12.88 7.20 -7.82
C LEU A 210 -11.89 8.03 -8.68
N SER A 211 -12.04 7.96 -10.01
CA SER A 211 -11.99 9.23 -10.69
C SER A 211 -13.26 9.96 -10.23
N VAL A 212 -13.14 11.15 -9.69
CA VAL A 212 -14.21 11.96 -9.07
C VAL A 212 -15.42 12.19 -9.98
N LEU A 213 -15.41 11.63 -11.15
CA LEU A 213 -16.37 11.84 -12.23
C LEU A 213 -17.54 10.86 -12.26
N TYR A 214 -17.51 9.76 -11.49
CA TYR A 214 -18.51 8.69 -11.68
C TYR A 214 -19.08 8.20 -10.37
N ALA A 215 -20.35 8.48 -10.15
CA ALA A 215 -21.19 7.73 -9.25
C ALA A 215 -21.28 6.27 -9.71
N ALA A 216 -21.58 5.36 -8.79
CA ALA A 216 -21.68 3.95 -9.05
C ALA A 216 -22.36 3.63 -10.40
N ALA A 217 -21.70 2.78 -11.18
CA ALA A 217 -22.34 2.19 -12.35
C ALA A 217 -23.59 1.42 -11.91
N GLU A 218 -24.65 1.46 -12.72
CA GLU A 218 -25.82 0.63 -12.48
C GLU A 218 -25.41 -0.85 -12.41
N GLU A 219 -26.06 -1.59 -11.54
CA GLU A 219 -25.99 -3.05 -11.53
C GLU A 219 -26.55 -3.59 -12.84
N ASP A 220 -25.92 -4.62 -13.41
CA ASP A 220 -26.56 -5.34 -14.48
C ASP A 220 -27.73 -6.20 -13.95
N SER A 221 -28.47 -6.82 -14.84
CA SER A 221 -29.61 -7.68 -14.48
C SER A 221 -29.26 -8.88 -13.60
N GLU A 222 -27.96 -9.12 -13.37
CA GLU A 222 -27.40 -10.18 -12.53
C GLU A 222 -26.82 -9.62 -11.22
N GLY A 223 -26.95 -8.33 -10.94
CA GLY A 223 -26.43 -7.67 -9.74
C GLY A 223 -24.93 -7.36 -9.79
N ASN A 224 -24.30 -7.46 -10.97
CA ASN A 224 -22.89 -7.13 -11.11
C ASN A 224 -22.72 -5.63 -11.39
N ASN A 225 -21.90 -4.98 -10.61
CA ASN A 225 -21.55 -3.59 -10.80
C ASN A 225 -20.59 -3.45 -12.00
N LYS A 226 -21.01 -2.78 -13.05
CA LYS A 226 -20.17 -2.50 -14.22
C LYS A 226 -19.39 -1.21 -13.98
N GLN A 227 -18.19 -1.34 -13.44
CA GLN A 227 -17.27 -0.22 -13.30
C GLN A 227 -16.90 0.35 -14.69
N PRO A 228 -16.75 1.68 -14.85
CA PRO A 228 -16.31 2.25 -16.10
C PRO A 228 -14.91 1.76 -16.45
N MET A 229 -14.77 1.22 -17.65
CA MET A 229 -13.48 0.77 -18.16
C MET A 229 -12.67 1.95 -18.67
N GLY A 230 -11.41 2.02 -18.32
CA GLY A 230 -10.50 3.05 -18.80
C GLY A 230 -9.05 2.60 -18.82
N TRP A 231 -8.23 3.42 -19.46
CA TRP A 231 -6.80 3.23 -19.59
C TRP A 231 -6.04 4.21 -18.72
N ARG A 232 -4.95 3.76 -18.11
CA ARG A 232 -4.00 4.58 -17.35
C ARG A 232 -2.57 4.23 -17.73
N LEU A 233 -1.68 5.22 -17.75
CA LEU A 233 -0.28 5.01 -18.12
C LEU A 233 0.47 4.14 -17.10
N PHE A 234 0.30 4.44 -15.82
CA PHE A 234 0.79 3.66 -14.69
C PHE A 234 -0.35 3.44 -13.69
N GLY A 235 -1.34 2.64 -14.13
CA GLY A 235 -2.54 2.36 -13.34
C GLY A 235 -2.19 1.79 -11.96
N GLN A 236 -3.00 2.17 -10.97
CA GLN A 236 -2.90 1.64 -9.61
C GLN A 236 -3.21 0.15 -9.60
N ARG A 237 -2.58 -0.56 -8.69
CA ARG A 237 -2.57 -2.04 -8.65
C ARG A 237 -3.74 -2.58 -7.89
N PHE A 238 -4.34 -3.64 -8.43
CA PHE A 238 -5.30 -4.46 -7.69
C PHE A 238 -4.61 -5.15 -6.53
N THR A 239 -5.18 -5.03 -5.32
CA THR A 239 -4.80 -5.82 -4.15
C THR A 239 -6.04 -6.35 -3.45
N TYR A 240 -5.91 -7.52 -2.85
CA TYR A 240 -7.09 -8.21 -2.32
C TYR A 240 -7.66 -7.55 -1.06
N ASP A 241 -6.83 -6.93 -0.24
CA ASP A 241 -7.25 -6.13 0.92
C ASP A 241 -8.06 -4.89 0.51
N SER A 242 -7.63 -4.17 -0.53
CA SER A 242 -8.40 -3.07 -1.09
C SER A 242 -9.73 -3.54 -1.71
N PHE A 243 -9.73 -4.72 -2.33
CA PHE A 243 -10.95 -5.33 -2.87
C PHE A 243 -11.94 -5.73 -1.77
N ILE A 244 -11.46 -6.26 -0.63
CA ILE A 244 -12.30 -6.52 0.54
C ILE A 244 -13.00 -5.23 0.99
N HIS A 245 -12.26 -4.15 1.19
CA HIS A 245 -12.81 -2.86 1.57
C HIS A 245 -13.85 -2.34 0.57
N HIS A 246 -13.58 -2.52 -0.73
CA HIS A 246 -14.54 -2.14 -1.78
C HIS A 246 -15.87 -2.89 -1.66
N LEU A 247 -15.84 -4.18 -1.36
CA LEU A 247 -17.05 -5.00 -1.25
C LEU A 247 -17.89 -4.72 0.00
N VAL A 248 -17.26 -4.23 1.08
CA VAL A 248 -17.94 -3.93 2.35
C VAL A 248 -18.12 -2.44 2.62
N SER A 249 -18.00 -1.60 1.60
CA SER A 249 -18.26 -0.16 1.68
C SER A 249 -19.25 0.30 0.62
N SER A 250 -19.81 1.52 0.82
CA SER A 250 -20.67 2.15 -0.18
C SER A 250 -19.88 2.36 -1.49
N PRO A 251 -20.48 2.13 -2.67
CA PRO A 251 -21.91 1.83 -2.89
C PRO A 251 -22.26 0.33 -2.81
N ARG A 252 -21.30 -0.59 -2.75
CA ARG A 252 -21.54 -2.04 -2.70
C ARG A 252 -22.32 -2.45 -1.45
N LEU A 253 -21.95 -1.94 -0.30
CA LEU A 253 -22.70 -2.09 0.95
C LEU A 253 -23.33 -0.74 1.32
N TYR A 254 -24.54 -0.53 0.84
CA TYR A 254 -25.24 0.74 0.97
C TYR A 254 -25.25 1.28 2.41
N GLY A 255 -24.87 2.54 2.57
CA GLY A 255 -24.86 3.25 3.83
C GLY A 255 -23.63 3.01 4.72
N ARG A 256 -22.74 2.07 4.39
CA ARG A 256 -21.47 1.90 5.12
C ARG A 256 -20.41 2.84 4.55
N GLN A 257 -20.20 3.92 5.24
CA GLN A 257 -19.34 5.02 4.80
C GLN A 257 -17.87 4.89 5.24
N MET A 258 -17.57 4.00 6.19
CA MET A 258 -16.22 3.75 6.69
C MET A 258 -16.00 2.26 6.86
N VAL A 259 -14.83 1.80 6.47
CA VAL A 259 -14.34 0.42 6.62
C VAL A 259 -13.42 0.30 7.84
N SER A 260 -12.98 -0.90 8.14
CA SER A 260 -12.03 -1.19 9.23
C SER A 260 -11.00 -2.22 8.80
N GLY A 261 -9.80 -2.15 9.36
CA GLY A 261 -8.80 -3.23 9.21
C GLY A 261 -9.31 -4.58 9.68
N MET A 262 -10.26 -4.60 10.61
CA MET A 262 -10.89 -5.84 11.09
C MET A 262 -11.68 -6.57 10.00
N ASP A 263 -12.22 -5.86 8.99
CA ASP A 263 -12.88 -6.47 7.82
C ASP A 263 -11.91 -7.38 7.08
N ILE A 264 -10.68 -6.93 6.91
CA ILE A 264 -9.60 -7.68 6.24
C ILE A 264 -9.22 -8.90 7.08
N MET A 265 -9.05 -8.74 8.40
CA MET A 265 -8.69 -9.85 9.27
C MET A 265 -9.78 -10.92 9.29
N LYS A 266 -11.06 -10.52 9.24
CA LYS A 266 -12.18 -11.45 9.10
C LYS A 266 -12.15 -12.21 7.78
N ALA A 267 -11.97 -11.50 6.67
CA ALA A 267 -11.87 -12.14 5.35
C ALA A 267 -10.64 -13.06 5.25
N PHE A 268 -9.56 -12.75 5.96
CA PHE A 268 -8.36 -13.60 6.05
C PHE A 268 -8.55 -14.80 7.00
N GLY A 269 -9.69 -14.94 7.64
CA GLY A 269 -10.09 -16.12 8.40
C GLY A 269 -9.89 -16.02 9.90
N SER A 270 -9.71 -14.82 10.47
CA SER A 270 -9.76 -14.62 11.92
C SER A 270 -11.18 -14.94 12.44
N LYS A 271 -11.28 -15.81 13.44
CA LYS A 271 -12.55 -16.17 14.07
C LYS A 271 -12.94 -15.17 15.16
N ALA A 272 -11.97 -14.56 15.82
CA ALA A 272 -12.22 -13.53 16.84
C ALA A 272 -12.82 -12.27 16.24
N ALA A 273 -12.53 -11.97 14.96
CA ALA A 273 -13.04 -10.81 14.25
C ALA A 273 -14.59 -10.72 14.28
N ASP A 274 -15.31 -11.85 14.26
CA ASP A 274 -16.77 -11.85 14.34
C ASP A 274 -17.30 -11.18 15.61
N GLY A 275 -16.61 -11.38 16.74
CA GLY A 275 -16.96 -10.73 18.00
C GLY A 275 -16.75 -9.22 17.97
N PHE A 276 -15.69 -8.77 17.33
CA PHE A 276 -15.35 -7.34 17.21
C PHE A 276 -16.21 -6.62 16.18
N LEU A 277 -16.68 -7.31 15.14
CA LEU A 277 -17.57 -6.77 14.11
C LEU A 277 -19.07 -6.92 14.43
N ALA A 278 -19.43 -7.44 15.60
CA ALA A 278 -20.83 -7.75 15.94
C ALA A 278 -21.77 -6.54 15.86
N GLU A 279 -21.31 -5.34 16.23
CA GLU A 279 -22.12 -4.12 16.13
C GLU A 279 -22.28 -3.65 14.68
N ASP A 280 -21.25 -3.78 13.86
CA ASP A 280 -21.32 -3.50 12.42
C ASP A 280 -22.28 -4.45 11.71
N TYR A 281 -22.27 -5.75 12.06
CA TYR A 281 -23.21 -6.72 11.51
C TYR A 281 -24.69 -6.41 11.84
N LYS A 282 -24.96 -5.85 13.03
CA LYS A 282 -26.32 -5.40 13.39
C LYS A 282 -26.72 -4.19 12.53
N ARG A 283 -25.80 -3.28 12.29
CA ARG A 283 -26.02 -2.07 11.51
C ARG A 283 -26.10 -2.36 10.01
N PHE A 284 -25.29 -3.29 9.52
CA PHE A 284 -25.17 -3.69 8.12
C PHE A 284 -25.28 -5.22 7.95
N PRO A 285 -26.50 -5.77 7.98
CA PRO A 285 -26.69 -7.24 8.00
C PRO A 285 -26.11 -7.99 6.79
N ALA A 286 -25.95 -7.33 5.63
CA ALA A 286 -25.34 -7.93 4.44
C ALA A 286 -23.81 -8.08 4.53
N MET A 287 -23.16 -7.41 5.48
CA MET A 287 -21.70 -7.43 5.63
C MET A 287 -21.17 -8.81 6.02
N GLN A 288 -21.77 -9.46 7.00
CA GLN A 288 -21.31 -10.77 7.49
C GLN A 288 -21.35 -11.86 6.42
N PRO A 289 -22.42 -12.03 5.62
CA PRO A 289 -22.41 -12.95 4.49
C PRO A 289 -21.30 -12.67 3.46
N ILE A 290 -21.04 -11.39 3.14
CA ILE A 290 -19.97 -11.01 2.21
C ILE A 290 -18.61 -11.46 2.77
N LEU A 291 -18.29 -11.11 4.00
CA LEU A 291 -17.01 -11.46 4.62
C LEU A 291 -16.84 -12.98 4.82
N ASN A 292 -17.92 -13.71 5.11
CA ASN A 292 -17.88 -15.17 5.18
C ASN A 292 -17.59 -15.79 3.81
N SER A 293 -18.26 -15.33 2.75
CA SER A 293 -18.01 -15.80 1.38
C SER A 293 -16.56 -15.56 0.97
N LEU A 294 -16.00 -14.39 1.28
CA LEU A 294 -14.60 -14.07 1.01
C LEU A 294 -13.63 -14.98 1.79
N ALA A 295 -13.92 -15.26 3.07
CA ALA A 295 -13.08 -16.16 3.87
C ALA A 295 -13.12 -17.60 3.32
N GLU A 296 -14.28 -18.07 2.86
CA GLU A 296 -14.43 -19.38 2.22
C GLU A 296 -13.69 -19.44 0.88
N GLU A 297 -13.82 -18.41 0.04
CA GLU A 297 -13.11 -18.31 -1.24
C GLU A 297 -11.58 -18.31 -1.06
N ILE A 298 -11.07 -17.52 -0.11
CA ILE A 298 -9.63 -17.47 0.20
C ILE A 298 -9.14 -18.81 0.75
N SER A 299 -9.95 -19.47 1.58
CA SER A 299 -9.62 -20.81 2.12
C SER A 299 -9.58 -21.88 1.04
N ALA A 300 -10.49 -21.81 0.07
CA ALA A 300 -10.56 -22.75 -1.05
C ALA A 300 -9.44 -22.54 -2.08
N ASP A 301 -9.11 -21.30 -2.37
CA ASP A 301 -8.00 -20.91 -3.28
C ASP A 301 -7.19 -19.75 -2.70
N PRO A 302 -6.22 -20.04 -1.80
CA PRO A 302 -5.36 -19.01 -1.24
C PRO A 302 -4.56 -18.23 -2.29
N GLY A 303 -4.26 -18.84 -3.44
CA GLY A 303 -3.54 -18.20 -4.53
C GLY A 303 -4.27 -17.02 -5.15
N ARG A 304 -5.58 -16.92 -4.98
CA ARG A 304 -6.40 -15.81 -5.45
C ARG A 304 -6.15 -14.53 -4.64
N ALA A 305 -6.03 -14.63 -3.32
CA ALA A 305 -5.79 -13.51 -2.42
C ALA A 305 -4.31 -13.21 -2.21
N PHE A 306 -3.51 -14.27 -2.07
CA PHE A 306 -2.11 -14.17 -1.67
C PHE A 306 -1.14 -14.34 -2.85
N GLY A 307 -1.63 -14.67 -4.00
CA GLY A 307 -1.11 -14.56 -5.33
C GLY A 307 0.33 -14.96 -5.58
N LYS A 308 0.86 -14.44 -6.69
CA LYS A 308 2.21 -14.70 -7.18
C LYS A 308 3.13 -13.48 -7.02
N THR A 309 2.71 -12.49 -6.25
CA THR A 309 3.42 -11.23 -6.04
C THR A 309 4.03 -11.18 -4.65
N TYR A 310 5.02 -10.30 -4.46
CA TYR A 310 5.59 -10.09 -3.14
C TYR A 310 4.54 -9.53 -2.17
N TYR A 311 3.74 -8.56 -2.60
CA TYR A 311 2.63 -8.00 -1.81
C TYR A 311 1.67 -9.10 -1.33
N GLY A 312 1.24 -9.99 -2.22
CA GLY A 312 0.37 -11.12 -1.86
C GLY A 312 1.02 -12.08 -0.86
N SER A 313 2.34 -12.30 -0.96
CA SER A 313 3.05 -13.14 0.02
C SER A 313 3.08 -12.51 1.41
N VAL A 314 3.23 -11.18 1.51
CA VAL A 314 3.15 -10.46 2.79
C VAL A 314 1.72 -10.48 3.34
N LEU A 315 0.69 -10.32 2.49
CA LEU A 315 -0.71 -10.52 2.92
C LEU A 315 -0.94 -11.93 3.52
N ASN A 316 -0.29 -12.96 2.98
CA ASN A 316 -0.37 -14.31 3.57
C ASN A 316 0.29 -14.39 4.95
N GLU A 317 1.40 -13.68 5.17
CA GLU A 317 2.02 -13.58 6.50
C GLU A 317 1.10 -12.88 7.50
N ILE A 318 0.46 -11.78 7.10
CA ILE A 318 -0.55 -11.06 7.89
C ILE A 318 -1.73 -11.99 8.21
N ALA A 319 -2.22 -12.74 7.23
CA ALA A 319 -3.29 -13.70 7.42
C ALA A 319 -2.93 -14.82 8.41
N THR A 320 -1.67 -15.30 8.42
CA THR A 320 -1.24 -16.29 9.41
C THR A 320 -1.14 -15.71 10.81
N GLN A 321 -0.81 -14.44 10.96
CA GLN A 321 -0.87 -13.75 12.25
C GLN A 321 -2.32 -13.59 12.73
N ALA A 322 -3.22 -13.12 11.86
CA ALA A 322 -4.63 -12.93 12.20
C ALA A 322 -5.37 -14.25 12.57
N ARG A 323 -4.91 -15.39 12.03
CA ARG A 323 -5.45 -16.72 12.34
C ARG A 323 -4.80 -17.42 13.54
N PHE A 324 -3.71 -16.88 14.06
CA PHE A 324 -2.93 -17.48 15.14
C PHE A 324 -3.61 -17.38 16.52
N GLU A 325 -4.76 -16.79 16.61
CA GLU A 325 -5.61 -16.72 17.80
C GLU A 325 -6.07 -18.10 18.35
N GLN A 326 -5.90 -19.18 17.56
CA GLN A 326 -6.44 -20.52 17.90
C GLN A 326 -5.42 -21.49 18.48
N GLY A 327 -4.28 -20.96 18.90
CA GLY A 327 -3.33 -21.74 19.64
C GLY A 327 -2.34 -22.56 18.81
N SER A 328 -1.13 -22.62 19.33
CA SER A 328 -0.06 -23.48 18.86
C SER A 328 0.14 -24.69 19.77
N GLY A 329 -0.78 -24.92 20.71
CA GLY A 329 -0.63 -25.89 21.80
C GLY A 329 0.00 -25.29 23.06
N PHE A 330 0.39 -24.02 23.06
CA PHE A 330 0.87 -23.33 24.24
C PHE A 330 -0.29 -22.65 24.97
N TYR A 331 -0.38 -22.86 26.29
CA TYR A 331 -1.51 -22.37 27.10
C TYR A 331 -1.73 -20.85 27.03
N PHE A 332 -0.66 -20.06 26.84
CA PHE A 332 -0.78 -18.61 26.73
C PHE A 332 -1.43 -18.17 25.40
N THR A 333 -1.31 -18.97 24.33
CA THR A 333 -1.92 -18.67 23.03
C THR A 333 -3.42 -18.86 23.03
N GLU A 334 -3.99 -19.55 24.02
CA GLU A 334 -5.43 -19.74 24.21
C GLU A 334 -6.10 -18.54 24.92
N SER A 335 -5.31 -17.55 25.38
CA SER A 335 -5.84 -16.42 26.12
C SER A 335 -6.41 -15.32 25.22
N PRO A 336 -7.47 -14.59 25.66
CA PRO A 336 -7.98 -13.42 24.93
C PRO A 336 -6.91 -12.33 24.71
N ALA A 337 -5.98 -12.17 25.66
CA ALA A 337 -4.87 -11.23 25.54
C ALA A 337 -3.94 -11.59 24.36
N TRP A 338 -3.70 -12.88 24.14
CA TRP A 338 -2.91 -13.34 22.99
C TRP A 338 -3.63 -13.10 21.66
N THR A 339 -4.94 -13.32 21.62
CA THR A 339 -5.79 -13.01 20.46
C THR A 339 -5.64 -11.54 20.05
N VAL A 340 -5.76 -10.63 21.02
CA VAL A 340 -5.58 -9.19 20.76
C VAL A 340 -4.15 -8.86 20.34
N LYS A 341 -3.14 -9.48 20.96
CA LYS A 341 -1.75 -9.36 20.54
C LYS A 341 -1.54 -9.79 19.10
N ALA A 342 -2.09 -10.93 18.71
CA ALA A 342 -1.99 -11.45 17.35
C ALA A 342 -2.64 -10.51 16.33
N LEU A 343 -3.84 -9.99 16.65
CA LEU A 343 -4.53 -9.00 15.82
C LEU A 343 -3.77 -7.67 15.75
N ASN A 344 -3.21 -7.16 16.85
CA ASN A 344 -2.37 -5.96 16.80
C ASN A 344 -1.15 -6.17 15.89
N SER A 345 -0.49 -7.33 15.96
CA SER A 345 0.63 -7.65 15.08
C SER A 345 0.21 -7.71 13.60
N ALA A 346 -0.93 -8.36 13.31
CA ALA A 346 -1.45 -8.46 11.95
C ALA A 346 -1.83 -7.09 11.36
N HIS A 347 -2.54 -6.27 12.14
CA HIS A 347 -2.92 -4.92 11.71
C HIS A 347 -1.72 -3.98 11.58
N GLY A 348 -0.75 -4.05 12.49
CA GLY A 348 0.47 -3.26 12.40
C GLY A 348 1.27 -3.61 11.15
N SER A 349 1.45 -4.91 10.87
CA SER A 349 2.11 -5.36 9.64
C SER A 349 1.35 -4.95 8.37
N TRP A 350 0.01 -4.92 8.44
CA TRP A 350 -0.81 -4.43 7.33
C TRP A 350 -0.65 -2.91 7.14
N ALA A 351 -0.64 -2.13 8.20
CA ALA A 351 -0.39 -0.69 8.13
C ALA A 351 0.98 -0.40 7.49
N GLU A 352 2.02 -1.13 7.87
CA GLU A 352 3.35 -1.00 7.24
C GLU A 352 3.34 -1.38 5.76
N LEU A 353 2.69 -2.50 5.38
CA LEU A 353 2.56 -2.89 3.99
C LEU A 353 1.86 -1.82 3.15
N ARG A 354 0.81 -1.20 3.70
CA ARG A 354 0.07 -0.12 3.05
C ARG A 354 0.92 1.13 2.88
N HIS A 355 1.80 1.41 3.82
CA HIS A 355 2.76 2.52 3.72
C HIS A 355 3.78 2.32 2.63
N ASP A 356 4.43 1.20 2.61
CA ASP A 356 5.50 0.94 1.66
C ASP A 356 4.99 0.92 0.21
N THR A 357 3.69 0.71 0.03
CA THR A 357 3.05 0.60 -1.28
C THR A 357 2.09 1.74 -1.61
N ILE A 358 2.11 2.79 -0.82
CA ILE A 358 1.24 3.97 -0.83
C ILE A 358 0.93 4.55 -2.22
N LEU A 359 1.93 4.54 -3.12
CA LEU A 359 1.84 5.14 -4.45
C LEU A 359 1.23 4.20 -5.49
N TYR A 360 1.29 2.89 -5.28
CA TYR A 360 1.04 1.90 -6.31
C TYR A 360 -0.23 1.09 -6.11
N VAL A 361 -0.60 0.83 -4.87
CA VAL A 361 -1.79 0.04 -4.57
C VAL A 361 -3.03 0.87 -4.90
N LYS A 362 -3.92 0.28 -5.70
CA LYS A 362 -5.22 0.89 -5.94
C LYS A 362 -5.99 0.89 -4.64
N GLN A 363 -6.15 2.07 -4.12
CA GLN A 363 -6.93 2.24 -2.93
C GLN A 363 -8.40 2.02 -3.28
N SER A 364 -9.08 1.21 -2.45
CA SER A 364 -10.43 1.55 -2.12
C SER A 364 -10.38 2.84 -1.32
N TYR A 365 -9.71 3.81 -1.88
CA TYR A 365 -9.38 5.14 -1.36
C TYR A 365 -8.78 5.14 0.05
N ALA A 366 -7.43 5.16 0.16
CA ALA A 366 -6.63 5.70 1.23
C ALA A 366 -5.19 5.30 1.33
N GLU A 367 -4.37 5.54 2.31
CA GLU A 367 -2.93 5.49 2.30
C GLU A 367 -2.22 5.16 3.62
N MET A 368 -0.93 4.75 3.64
CA MET A 368 0.19 5.18 4.46
C MET A 368 1.27 4.20 4.94
N GLY A 369 2.23 4.55 5.70
CA GLY A 369 3.52 4.66 6.01
C GLY A 369 4.31 4.23 7.20
N GLY A 370 5.52 3.94 7.37
CA GLY A 370 6.50 3.32 8.00
C GLY A 370 7.47 3.70 9.02
N ALA A 371 8.21 3.10 9.91
CA ALA A 371 9.58 3.37 10.38
C ALA A 371 10.21 2.30 11.30
N ALA A 372 11.54 2.34 11.51
CA ALA A 372 12.36 1.38 12.26
C ALA A 372 13.01 1.96 13.53
N TYR A 373 13.34 1.10 14.51
CA TYR A 373 13.96 1.43 15.79
C TYR A 373 15.32 0.73 15.98
N GLU A 374 16.33 1.42 16.52
CA GLU A 374 17.60 0.81 16.97
C GLU A 374 17.66 0.66 18.50
N PRO A 375 18.01 -0.52 19.05
CA PRO A 375 18.22 -0.71 20.47
C PRO A 375 19.67 -0.45 20.88
N THR A 376 19.89 0.35 21.93
CA THR A 376 21.17 0.49 22.60
C THR A 376 21.44 -0.69 23.54
N PHE A 377 22.59 -1.33 23.39
CA PHE A 377 22.97 -2.52 24.17
C PHE A 377 23.82 -2.17 25.37
N ARG A 378 23.43 -2.67 26.55
CA ARG A 378 24.31 -2.77 27.72
C ARG A 378 24.99 -4.14 27.74
N THR A 379 26.31 -4.16 27.93
CA THR A 379 27.11 -5.36 28.09
C THR A 379 27.29 -5.67 29.57
N GLU A 380 26.40 -6.47 30.15
CA GLU A 380 26.66 -7.15 31.44
C GLU A 380 26.53 -8.67 31.23
N PRO A 381 27.29 -9.50 32.00
CA PRO A 381 27.19 -10.95 31.84
C PRO A 381 25.82 -11.44 32.30
N ILE A 382 25.04 -11.88 31.33
CA ILE A 382 23.66 -12.32 31.52
C ILE A 382 23.67 -13.72 32.15
N PRO A 383 22.87 -14.00 33.22
CA PRO A 383 22.58 -15.36 33.66
C PRO A 383 22.05 -16.18 32.48
N LYS A 384 22.19 -17.52 32.50
CA LYS A 384 21.68 -18.42 31.44
C LYS A 384 20.17 -18.15 31.22
N MET A 385 19.84 -17.14 30.42
CA MET A 385 18.49 -16.90 29.97
C MET A 385 18.14 -17.89 28.90
N ILE A 386 16.94 -18.48 28.99
CA ILE A 386 16.37 -19.28 27.94
C ILE A 386 15.51 -18.34 27.10
N HIS A 387 15.91 -18.14 25.86
CA HIS A 387 15.19 -17.33 24.89
C HIS A 387 14.07 -18.15 24.23
N TYR A 388 13.18 -17.48 23.53
CA TYR A 388 12.00 -18.10 22.92
C TYR A 388 11.61 -17.36 21.65
N ILE A 389 11.17 -18.09 20.64
CA ILE A 389 10.64 -17.52 19.40
C ILE A 389 9.11 -17.67 19.41
N GLU A 390 8.39 -16.68 18.94
CA GLU A 390 6.93 -16.76 18.83
C GLU A 390 6.53 -17.98 18.00
N PRO A 391 5.67 -18.90 18.53
CA PRO A 391 5.44 -20.22 17.97
C PRO A 391 4.48 -20.22 16.78
N ASN A 392 4.53 -19.22 15.90
CA ASN A 392 3.78 -19.16 14.64
C ASN A 392 4.58 -19.77 13.48
N LEU A 393 4.62 -21.10 13.42
CA LEU A 393 5.37 -21.81 12.40
C LEU A 393 4.93 -21.47 10.97
N ALA A 394 3.63 -21.22 10.76
CA ALA A 394 3.11 -20.86 9.44
C ALA A 394 3.65 -19.50 8.99
N PHE A 395 3.74 -18.53 9.89
CA PHE A 395 4.36 -17.23 9.62
C PHE A 395 5.83 -17.41 9.19
N TRP A 396 6.65 -18.12 9.97
CA TRP A 396 8.07 -18.29 9.65
C TRP A 396 8.30 -19.00 8.32
N LYS A 397 7.48 -20.00 7.98
CA LYS A 397 7.53 -20.68 6.67
C LYS A 397 7.13 -19.76 5.52
N ASN A 398 6.15 -18.92 5.71
CA ASN A 398 5.77 -17.92 4.70
C ASN A 398 6.87 -16.87 4.55
N ALA A 399 7.48 -16.37 5.62
CA ALA A 399 8.58 -15.42 5.58
C ALA A 399 9.81 -15.97 4.79
N VAL A 400 10.10 -17.27 4.92
CA VAL A 400 11.12 -17.92 4.05
C VAL A 400 10.75 -17.82 2.57
N ASN A 401 9.48 -18.02 2.23
CA ASN A 401 9.05 -17.97 0.83
C ASN A 401 9.05 -16.53 0.30
N SER A 402 8.59 -15.57 1.09
CA SER A 402 8.55 -14.14 0.73
C SER A 402 9.94 -13.57 0.51
N THR A 403 10.88 -13.86 1.41
CA THR A 403 12.27 -13.40 1.27
C THR A 403 12.98 -14.00 0.05
N LYS A 404 12.71 -15.27 -0.25
CA LYS A 404 13.21 -15.92 -1.49
C LYS A 404 12.61 -15.29 -2.74
N LEU A 405 11.30 -15.01 -2.73
CA LEU A 405 10.61 -14.35 -3.83
C LEU A 405 11.17 -12.94 -4.05
N LEU A 406 11.30 -12.14 -3.00
CA LEU A 406 11.86 -10.80 -3.07
C LEU A 406 13.28 -10.80 -3.65
N THR A 407 14.14 -11.70 -3.16
CA THR A 407 15.50 -11.85 -3.66
C THR A 407 15.51 -12.22 -5.15
N ALA A 408 14.62 -13.13 -5.58
CA ALA A 408 14.52 -13.53 -6.98
C ALA A 408 14.04 -12.38 -7.88
N LEU A 409 13.06 -11.58 -7.43
CA LEU A 409 12.56 -10.42 -8.16
C LEU A 409 13.63 -9.33 -8.29
N PHE A 410 14.34 -9.01 -7.21
CA PHE A 410 15.40 -8.01 -7.24
C PHE A 410 16.56 -8.40 -8.16
N LYS A 411 16.93 -9.68 -8.18
CA LYS A 411 17.89 -10.21 -9.16
C LYS A 411 17.39 -10.12 -10.59
N HIS A 412 16.15 -10.54 -10.83
CA HIS A 412 15.55 -10.57 -12.16
C HIS A 412 15.49 -9.17 -12.81
N PHE A 413 15.08 -8.18 -12.03
CA PHE A 413 14.97 -6.80 -12.51
C PHE A 413 16.23 -5.96 -12.30
N ASN A 414 17.31 -6.54 -11.76
CA ASN A 414 18.56 -5.84 -11.46
C ASN A 414 18.35 -4.57 -10.61
N MET A 415 17.55 -4.69 -9.54
CA MET A 415 17.09 -3.55 -8.74
C MET A 415 18.08 -3.15 -7.64
N ILE A 416 18.94 -4.07 -7.19
CA ILE A 416 19.89 -3.82 -6.08
C ILE A 416 21.25 -4.47 -6.37
N GLN A 417 22.26 -4.03 -5.60
CA GLN A 417 23.63 -4.50 -5.72
C GLN A 417 23.82 -5.92 -5.11
N GLU A 418 24.87 -6.61 -5.50
CA GLU A 418 25.19 -7.97 -5.01
C GLU A 418 25.35 -8.00 -3.47
N TYR A 419 25.90 -6.94 -2.88
CA TYR A 419 26.05 -6.82 -1.43
C TYR A 419 24.68 -6.82 -0.69
N ASP A 420 23.69 -6.12 -1.21
CA ASP A 420 22.34 -6.11 -0.63
C ASP A 420 21.62 -7.43 -0.85
N LEU A 421 21.90 -8.14 -1.96
CA LEU A 421 21.40 -9.51 -2.16
C LEU A 421 21.93 -10.48 -1.10
N GLN A 422 23.16 -10.30 -0.62
CA GLN A 422 23.70 -11.08 0.49
C GLN A 422 22.94 -10.84 1.79
N LYS A 423 22.59 -9.59 2.11
CA LYS A 423 21.76 -9.25 3.27
C LYS A 423 20.36 -9.90 3.20
N LEU A 424 19.74 -9.92 2.02
CA LEU A 424 18.47 -10.63 1.83
C LEU A 424 18.60 -12.13 1.98
N GLN A 425 19.74 -12.72 1.59
CA GLN A 425 20.02 -14.12 1.86
C GLN A 425 20.18 -14.39 3.36
N GLU A 426 20.87 -13.50 4.10
CA GLU A 426 20.99 -13.59 5.56
C GLU A 426 19.61 -13.54 6.25
N LEU A 427 18.69 -12.68 5.76
CA LEU A 427 17.31 -12.66 6.23
C LEU A 427 16.59 -13.98 5.97
N THR A 428 16.76 -14.54 4.77
CA THR A 428 16.18 -15.84 4.44
C THR A 428 16.69 -16.94 5.37
N ASP A 429 18.00 -16.99 5.61
CA ASP A 429 18.65 -17.97 6.48
C ASP A 429 18.19 -17.81 7.94
N LEU A 430 17.98 -16.56 8.38
CA LEU A 430 17.39 -16.25 9.69
C LEU A 430 15.98 -16.85 9.80
N CYS A 431 15.11 -16.61 8.81
CA CYS A 431 13.74 -17.15 8.81
C CYS A 431 13.72 -18.69 8.76
N VAL A 432 14.63 -19.31 7.99
CA VAL A 432 14.79 -20.78 7.97
C VAL A 432 15.15 -21.28 9.37
N LYS A 433 16.19 -20.71 9.98
CA LYS A 433 16.64 -21.13 11.31
C LYS A 433 15.59 -20.91 12.38
N ALA A 434 14.86 -19.77 12.33
CA ALA A 434 13.76 -19.50 13.24
C ALA A 434 12.64 -20.56 13.09
N SER A 435 12.29 -20.94 11.84
CA SER A 435 11.26 -21.96 11.61
C SER A 435 11.67 -23.34 12.17
N GLU A 436 12.95 -23.72 12.07
CA GLU A 436 13.47 -24.97 12.63
C GLU A 436 13.39 -24.99 14.17
N ILE A 437 13.72 -23.86 14.81
CA ILE A 437 13.65 -23.75 16.29
C ILE A 437 12.19 -23.80 16.72
N VAL A 438 11.29 -23.06 16.07
CA VAL A 438 9.86 -23.09 16.37
C VAL A 438 9.26 -24.49 16.21
N GLU A 439 9.72 -25.28 15.23
CA GLU A 439 9.29 -26.68 15.12
C GLU A 439 9.72 -27.55 16.31
N LEU A 440 10.88 -27.26 16.93
CA LEU A 440 11.30 -27.94 18.16
C LEU A 440 10.42 -27.50 19.34
N GLU A 441 10.19 -26.19 19.49
CA GLU A 441 9.39 -25.63 20.58
C GLU A 441 7.94 -26.18 20.55
N ILE A 442 7.29 -26.18 19.38
CA ILE A 442 5.92 -26.73 19.23
C ILE A 442 5.85 -28.24 19.55
N LYS A 443 6.92 -28.99 19.30
CA LYS A 443 7.02 -30.43 19.60
C LYS A 443 7.49 -30.72 21.04
N ASP A 444 7.59 -29.69 21.89
CA ASP A 444 8.12 -29.77 23.26
C ASP A 444 9.51 -30.44 23.32
N LYS A 445 10.34 -30.18 22.28
CA LYS A 445 11.72 -30.65 22.22
C LYS A 445 12.67 -29.57 22.76
N PRO A 446 13.75 -29.97 23.46
CA PRO A 446 14.70 -29.01 23.98
C PRO A 446 15.41 -28.27 22.85
N VAL A 447 15.48 -26.96 22.96
CA VAL A 447 16.32 -26.09 22.12
C VAL A 447 17.76 -26.20 22.61
N SER A 448 18.70 -26.34 21.70
CA SER A 448 20.13 -26.47 22.06
C SER A 448 20.67 -25.19 22.71
N ALA A 449 21.78 -25.30 23.46
CA ALA A 449 22.43 -24.13 24.05
C ALA A 449 22.96 -23.17 22.94
N GLU A 450 23.40 -23.70 21.81
CA GLU A 450 23.84 -22.92 20.66
C GLU A 450 22.67 -22.17 20.03
N ASP A 451 21.53 -22.84 19.81
CA ASP A 451 20.33 -22.20 19.27
C ASP A 451 19.78 -21.14 20.23
N ASN A 452 19.84 -21.38 21.53
CA ASN A 452 19.44 -20.39 22.54
C ASN A 452 20.31 -19.11 22.47
N ILE A 453 21.63 -19.27 22.30
CA ILE A 453 22.52 -18.13 22.06
C ILE A 453 22.18 -17.46 20.71
N TRP A 454 21.91 -18.24 19.67
CA TRP A 454 21.53 -17.71 18.36
C TRP A 454 20.28 -16.84 18.43
N ILE A 455 19.23 -17.26 19.16
CA ILE A 455 18.01 -16.47 19.36
C ILE A 455 18.35 -15.09 19.95
N SER A 456 19.27 -15.02 20.93
CA SER A 456 19.68 -13.74 21.54
C SER A 456 20.37 -12.79 20.55
N THR A 457 20.85 -13.30 19.41
CA THR A 457 21.51 -12.48 18.38
C THR A 457 20.56 -11.97 17.31
N ILE A 458 19.29 -12.41 17.29
CA ILE A 458 18.30 -12.03 16.28
C ILE A 458 18.15 -10.50 16.14
N PRO A 459 18.00 -9.71 17.21
CA PRO A 459 17.85 -8.26 17.07
C PRO A 459 19.02 -7.61 16.32
N ARG A 460 20.26 -8.01 16.61
CA ARG A 460 21.45 -7.50 15.93
C ARG A 460 21.52 -7.93 14.46
N LYS A 461 21.04 -9.14 14.14
CA LYS A 461 20.98 -9.63 12.75
C LYS A 461 19.95 -8.87 11.95
N LEU A 462 18.77 -8.61 12.53
CA LEU A 462 17.73 -7.83 11.89
C LEU A 462 18.16 -6.37 11.66
N SER A 463 18.84 -5.72 12.63
CA SER A 463 19.35 -4.36 12.42
C SER A 463 20.33 -4.26 11.25
N HIS A 464 21.11 -5.31 10.98
CA HIS A 464 22.00 -5.35 9.82
C HIS A 464 21.22 -5.48 8.49
N VAL A 465 20.14 -6.25 8.48
CA VAL A 465 19.31 -6.45 7.28
C VAL A 465 18.48 -5.22 6.94
N ILE A 466 18.01 -4.45 7.92
CA ILE A 466 17.28 -3.19 7.72
C ILE A 466 18.06 -2.21 6.82
N LEU A 467 19.39 -2.30 6.79
CA LEU A 467 20.24 -1.47 5.96
C LEU A 467 20.33 -1.93 4.47
N VAL A 468 19.45 -2.83 4.00
CA VAL A 468 19.40 -3.21 2.58
C VAL A 468 19.08 -1.99 1.71
N GLY A 469 19.88 -1.77 0.67
CA GLY A 469 19.73 -0.65 -0.26
C GLY A 469 20.29 0.68 0.21
N ILE A 470 20.60 0.84 1.50
CA ILE A 470 21.12 2.09 2.05
C ILE A 470 22.57 2.33 1.60
N ASP A 471 23.41 1.33 1.77
CA ASP A 471 24.83 1.43 1.41
C ASP A 471 25.05 1.53 -0.11
N SER A 472 24.09 1.05 -0.91
CA SER A 472 24.12 1.12 -2.38
C SER A 472 23.64 2.45 -2.95
N ALA A 473 22.90 3.23 -2.19
CA ALA A 473 22.31 4.49 -2.66
C ALA A 473 23.33 5.64 -2.81
N GLY A 474 24.58 5.42 -2.37
CA GLY A 474 25.67 6.41 -2.42
C GLY A 474 25.46 7.58 -1.44
N ASP A 475 26.41 8.54 -1.43
CA ASP A 475 26.49 9.67 -0.48
C ASP A 475 25.27 10.62 -0.40
N GLY A 476 24.13 10.27 -0.93
CA GLY A 476 22.90 11.07 -0.93
C GLY A 476 21.72 10.46 -0.17
N ALA A 477 21.83 9.25 0.33
CA ALA A 477 20.79 8.67 1.19
C ALA A 477 20.99 9.18 2.63
N TYR A 478 20.50 10.36 2.92
CA TYR A 478 20.38 10.85 4.29
C TYR A 478 19.27 10.03 4.97
N PHE A 479 19.66 9.07 5.81
CA PHE A 479 18.78 8.61 6.87
C PHE A 479 18.92 9.58 8.02
N ASP A 480 17.85 10.29 8.32
CA ASP A 480 17.75 11.02 9.56
C ASP A 480 17.82 10.00 10.71
N ASN A 481 18.69 10.22 11.68
CA ASN A 481 18.74 9.37 12.87
C ASN A 481 17.35 9.23 13.54
N ASP A 482 16.50 10.24 13.43
CA ASP A 482 15.12 10.21 13.92
C ASP A 482 14.27 9.12 13.25
N ASP A 483 14.46 8.86 11.96
CA ASP A 483 13.71 7.81 11.24
C ASP A 483 14.11 6.40 11.66
N MET A 484 15.36 6.18 12.02
CA MET A 484 15.85 4.88 12.52
C MET A 484 15.43 4.62 13.97
N VAL A 485 15.09 5.65 14.73
CA VAL A 485 14.76 5.56 16.16
C VAL A 485 13.26 5.67 16.41
N LYS A 486 12.53 6.36 15.53
CA LYS A 486 11.08 6.61 15.65
C LYS A 486 10.29 5.79 14.66
N MET A 487 9.80 4.64 15.10
CA MET A 487 9.04 3.68 14.26
C MET A 487 7.58 4.06 14.02
N ALA A 488 7.12 5.19 14.55
CA ALA A 488 5.75 5.63 14.36
C ALA A 488 5.48 6.02 12.92
N LEU A 489 4.33 5.58 12.42
CA LEU A 489 3.91 5.77 11.05
C LEU A 489 2.40 5.81 10.97
N VAL A 490 1.89 6.51 9.99
CA VAL A 490 0.46 6.67 9.82
C VAL A 490 0.02 6.53 8.36
N ALA A 491 -1.20 5.94 8.07
CA ALA A 491 -1.73 5.56 6.75
C ALA A 491 -3.19 5.90 6.53
N ASP A 492 -3.51 6.70 5.50
CA ASP A 492 -4.88 6.72 5.03
C ASP A 492 -5.17 5.49 4.12
N VAL A 493 -6.04 4.59 4.53
CA VAL A 493 -6.35 3.33 3.82
C VAL A 493 -7.74 3.29 3.17
N PHE A 494 -8.52 4.33 3.35
CA PHE A 494 -9.83 4.51 2.75
C PHE A 494 -10.20 5.99 2.72
N THR A 495 -10.80 6.47 1.64
CA THR A 495 -11.31 7.84 1.56
C THR A 495 -12.82 7.85 1.36
N ASN A 496 -13.50 8.65 2.14
CA ASN A 496 -14.90 8.97 1.94
C ASN A 496 -15.08 10.43 1.56
N ALA A 497 -15.30 10.68 0.27
CA ALA A 497 -15.53 12.04 -0.23
C ALA A 497 -16.85 12.65 0.27
N GLU A 498 -17.86 11.82 0.58
CA GLU A 498 -19.16 12.28 1.07
C GLU A 498 -19.06 12.86 2.49
N THR A 499 -18.28 12.22 3.35
CA THR A 499 -18.04 12.70 4.72
C THR A 499 -16.82 13.60 4.85
N ASN A 500 -16.07 13.82 3.77
CA ASN A 500 -14.77 14.52 3.76
C ASN A 500 -13.77 13.94 4.77
N THR A 501 -13.73 12.62 4.89
CA THR A 501 -12.83 11.92 5.81
C THR A 501 -12.01 10.83 5.11
N VAL A 502 -10.86 10.55 5.68
CA VAL A 502 -10.03 9.37 5.39
C VAL A 502 -10.01 8.47 6.61
N LEU A 503 -9.82 7.18 6.40
CA LEU A 503 -9.45 6.26 7.46
C LEU A 503 -7.94 6.21 7.55
N GLU A 504 -7.39 6.74 8.63
CA GLU A 504 -5.98 6.59 8.94
C GLU A 504 -5.76 5.29 9.72
N THR A 505 -4.72 4.55 9.32
CA THR A 505 -4.18 3.43 10.09
C THR A 505 -2.75 3.76 10.49
N ALA A 506 -2.32 3.37 11.67
CA ALA A 506 -1.02 3.78 12.15
C ALA A 506 -0.40 2.75 13.09
N VAL A 507 0.92 2.82 13.22
CA VAL A 507 1.65 2.21 14.33
C VAL A 507 2.36 3.30 15.13
N GLY A 508 2.59 3.03 16.41
CA GLY A 508 3.30 3.93 17.32
C GLY A 508 4.35 3.18 18.13
N THR A 509 4.68 3.69 19.30
CA THR A 509 5.61 3.03 20.22
C THR A 509 5.12 1.61 20.52
N PRO A 510 5.97 0.56 20.40
CA PRO A 510 5.54 -0.82 20.61
C PRO A 510 5.17 -1.07 22.07
N TYR A 511 4.21 -1.96 22.29
CA TYR A 511 3.88 -2.47 23.61
C TYR A 511 4.89 -3.49 24.07
N ARG A 512 5.24 -3.45 25.36
CA ARG A 512 5.97 -4.53 26.01
C ARG A 512 4.98 -5.63 26.37
N ILE A 513 5.28 -6.88 25.99
CA ILE A 513 4.50 -8.06 26.35
C ILE A 513 5.25 -8.93 27.34
N TYR A 514 4.52 -9.53 28.27
CA TYR A 514 5.02 -10.46 29.29
C TYR A 514 4.36 -11.82 29.08
N VAL A 515 5.15 -12.81 28.68
CA VAL A 515 4.66 -14.13 28.34
C VAL A 515 5.13 -15.13 29.40
N PRO A 516 4.21 -15.72 30.20
CA PRO A 516 4.57 -16.76 31.14
C PRO A 516 4.88 -18.06 30.40
N LEU A 517 6.06 -18.61 30.58
CA LEU A 517 6.57 -19.82 29.94
C LEU A 517 7.04 -20.84 30.98
N ASN A 518 7.10 -22.09 30.58
CA ASN A 518 7.82 -23.12 31.35
C ASN A 518 9.33 -22.93 31.11
N ASP A 519 10.15 -23.20 32.15
CA ASP A 519 11.60 -23.06 32.08
C ASP A 519 12.33 -24.33 31.58
N GLY A 520 11.59 -25.39 31.28
CA GLY A 520 12.11 -26.70 30.87
C GLY A 520 12.70 -27.54 32.03
N GLN A 521 12.64 -27.03 33.27
CA GLN A 521 13.14 -27.70 34.47
C GLN A 521 12.05 -27.89 35.54
N GLY A 522 10.78 -27.73 35.17
CA GLY A 522 9.63 -27.86 36.04
C GLY A 522 9.23 -26.56 36.75
N GLY A 523 9.93 -25.46 36.52
CA GLY A 523 9.61 -24.11 36.98
C GLY A 523 8.90 -23.28 35.89
N LYS A 524 8.55 -22.03 36.25
CA LYS A 524 7.98 -21.02 35.37
C LYS A 524 8.88 -19.81 35.27
N ARG A 525 8.89 -19.18 34.11
CA ARG A 525 9.61 -17.92 33.86
C ARG A 525 8.72 -16.95 33.09
N ILE A 526 9.08 -15.70 33.05
CA ILE A 526 8.43 -14.68 32.23
C ILE A 526 9.41 -14.28 31.12
N ALA A 527 9.00 -14.51 29.87
CA ALA A 527 9.67 -13.92 28.73
C ALA A 527 9.13 -12.51 28.48
N VAL A 528 9.99 -11.62 28.03
CA VAL A 528 9.65 -10.24 27.67
C VAL A 528 9.87 -10.07 26.19
N GLY A 529 8.91 -9.48 25.51
CA GLY A 529 8.96 -9.16 24.10
C GLY A 529 8.19 -7.87 23.80
N TYR A 530 8.02 -7.59 22.52
CA TYR A 530 7.31 -6.41 22.06
C TYR A 530 6.27 -6.78 21.01
N CYS A 531 5.25 -5.94 20.86
CA CYS A 531 4.16 -6.07 19.90
C CYS A 531 3.85 -4.71 19.33
N PHE A 532 3.39 -4.65 18.09
CA PHE A 532 2.87 -3.43 17.50
C PHE A 532 1.79 -2.81 18.37
N ASN A 533 1.73 -1.48 18.32
CA ASN A 533 0.65 -0.68 18.88
C ASN A 533 -0.13 -0.08 17.72
N TYR A 534 -1.25 -0.68 17.37
CA TYR A 534 -2.05 -0.29 16.22
C TYR A 534 -3.07 0.78 16.56
N TYR A 535 -3.25 1.72 15.63
CA TYR A 535 -4.24 2.79 15.68
C TYR A 535 -5.07 2.79 14.40
N GLU A 536 -6.34 3.19 14.51
CA GLU A 536 -7.26 3.29 13.40
C GLU A 536 -8.33 4.34 13.72
N PHE A 537 -8.38 5.42 12.92
CA PHE A 537 -9.25 6.54 13.21
C PHE A 537 -9.63 7.34 11.96
N PRO A 538 -10.83 7.94 11.89
CA PRO A 538 -11.18 8.87 10.83
C PRO A 538 -10.44 10.20 10.99
N HIS A 539 -10.00 10.79 9.85
CA HIS A 539 -9.30 12.06 9.81
C HIS A 539 -9.79 12.92 8.64
N PRO A 540 -9.74 14.28 8.70
CA PRO A 540 -10.18 15.12 7.61
C PRO A 540 -9.37 14.92 6.32
N ILE A 541 -10.05 14.82 5.18
CA ILE A 541 -9.42 14.65 3.86
C ILE A 541 -8.49 15.82 3.49
N SER A 542 -8.76 17.02 4.03
CA SER A 542 -7.96 18.23 3.81
C SER A 542 -6.64 18.26 4.57
N ASP A 543 -6.45 17.34 5.51
CA ASP A 543 -5.28 17.29 6.39
C ASP A 543 -4.74 15.86 6.51
N ARG A 544 -4.58 15.15 5.38
CA ARG A 544 -3.99 13.81 5.38
C ARG A 544 -2.68 13.82 6.16
N LEU A 545 -2.56 12.92 7.12
CA LEU A 545 -1.41 12.91 8.00
C LEU A 545 -0.14 12.49 7.24
N THR A 546 0.99 13.02 7.66
CA THR A 546 2.32 12.55 7.28
C THR A 546 2.97 11.87 8.47
N ASP A 547 4.02 11.08 8.22
CA ASP A 547 4.78 10.44 9.28
C ASP A 547 5.29 11.45 10.31
N GLU A 548 5.74 12.62 9.84
CA GLU A 548 6.24 13.66 10.72
C GLU A 548 5.15 14.15 11.67
N LYS A 549 3.95 14.44 11.16
CA LYS A 549 2.82 14.88 11.98
C LYS A 549 2.37 13.82 12.98
N TRP A 550 2.41 12.54 12.58
CA TRP A 550 2.08 11.43 13.47
C TRP A 550 3.16 11.23 14.52
N LYS A 551 4.45 11.28 14.14
CA LYS A 551 5.58 11.23 15.08
C LYS A 551 5.53 12.36 16.10
N GLU A 552 5.14 13.57 15.73
CA GLU A 552 4.93 14.69 16.67
C GLU A 552 3.95 14.33 17.79
N ARG A 553 2.89 13.56 17.49
CA ARG A 553 1.92 13.11 18.50
C ARG A 553 2.43 11.94 19.33
N VAL A 554 2.97 10.91 18.65
CA VAL A 554 3.43 9.67 19.31
C VAL A 554 4.58 9.93 20.28
N TYR A 555 5.47 10.86 19.92
CA TYR A 555 6.66 11.21 20.72
C TYR A 555 6.55 12.59 21.35
N ALA A 556 5.33 13.09 21.57
CA ALA A 556 5.09 14.36 22.25
C ALA A 556 5.64 14.35 23.70
N ASP A 557 6.20 15.50 24.12
CA ASP A 557 6.60 15.72 25.50
C ASP A 557 5.93 17.02 26.03
N PRO A 558 4.98 16.97 26.95
CA PRO A 558 4.45 15.77 27.63
C PRO A 558 3.71 14.82 26.68
N ALA A 559 3.71 13.51 26.99
CA ALA A 559 3.07 12.48 26.18
C ALA A 559 1.59 12.77 25.92
N GLU A 560 1.17 12.70 24.66
CA GLU A 560 -0.23 12.81 24.25
C GLU A 560 -0.99 11.51 24.58
N ASN A 561 -2.25 11.62 25.01
CA ASN A 561 -3.09 10.43 25.16
C ASN A 561 -3.62 10.00 23.78
N LEU A 562 -3.13 8.88 23.29
CA LEU A 562 -3.49 8.34 21.97
C LEU A 562 -4.60 7.27 22.02
N GLU A 563 -5.23 7.04 23.18
CA GLU A 563 -6.29 6.02 23.32
C GLU A 563 -7.50 6.29 22.40
N ASP A 564 -7.80 7.56 22.12
CA ASP A 564 -8.91 7.94 21.25
C ASP A 564 -8.65 7.59 19.77
N PHE A 565 -7.41 7.39 19.39
CA PHE A 565 -7.01 6.97 18.04
C PHE A 565 -7.02 5.44 17.87
N LYS A 566 -7.24 4.68 18.94
CA LYS A 566 -7.30 3.23 18.88
C LYS A 566 -8.69 2.73 18.50
N PRO A 567 -8.78 1.64 17.72
CA PRO A 567 -10.04 0.96 17.53
C PRO A 567 -10.53 0.35 18.85
N GLU A 568 -11.85 0.31 19.06
CA GLU A 568 -12.47 -0.12 20.32
C GLU A 568 -11.99 -1.50 20.81
N TRP A 569 -11.72 -2.43 19.89
CA TRP A 569 -11.27 -3.78 20.23
C TRP A 569 -9.87 -3.83 20.87
N SER A 570 -9.04 -2.80 20.69
CA SER A 570 -7.69 -2.73 21.25
C SER A 570 -7.57 -1.81 22.46
N LYS A 571 -8.62 -1.06 22.81
CA LYS A 571 -8.62 -0.16 23.97
C LYS A 571 -8.53 -0.92 25.29
N GLY A 572 -7.73 -0.42 26.22
CA GLY A 572 -7.65 -0.91 27.60
C GLY A 572 -6.96 -2.26 27.79
N ILE A 573 -6.51 -2.95 26.75
CA ILE A 573 -5.84 -4.25 26.85
C ILE A 573 -4.33 -4.10 26.94
N ALA A 574 -3.79 -3.05 26.36
CA ALA A 574 -2.37 -2.75 26.40
C ALA A 574 -2.16 -1.34 26.93
N LEU A 575 -1.43 -1.22 28.01
CA LEU A 575 -0.97 0.06 28.53
C LEU A 575 0.34 0.43 27.83
N PRO A 576 0.53 1.69 27.43
CA PRO A 576 1.82 2.15 26.92
C PRO A 576 2.90 1.86 27.97
N ALA A 577 4.10 1.51 27.51
CA ALA A 577 5.21 1.33 28.42
C ALA A 577 5.50 2.68 29.10
N GLU A 578 5.24 2.80 30.39
CA GLU A 578 5.69 3.96 31.16
C GLU A 578 7.22 4.04 31.13
N GLY A 579 7.75 5.14 30.62
CA GLY A 579 9.15 5.52 30.75
C GLY A 579 9.96 5.32 29.46
N SER A 580 10.52 6.42 29.05
CA SER A 580 11.63 6.63 28.12
C SER A 580 12.42 5.38 27.72
N PHE A 581 12.42 5.09 26.46
CA PHE A 581 13.49 4.30 25.82
C PHE A 581 14.71 5.16 25.54
#